data_3a5c57fd0e7a07c189d05f1c59711b3c
#
_entry.id   3a5c57fd0e7a07c189d05f1c59711b3c
#
_cell.length_a   1.000
_cell.length_b   1.000
_cell.length_c   1.000
_cell.angle_alpha   90.00
_cell.angle_beta   90.00
_cell.angle_gamma   90.00
#
_symmetry.space_group_name_H-M   'P 1'
#
loop_
_entity.id
_entity.type
_entity.pdbx_description
1 polymer ?
#
loop_
_entity_poly.entity_id
_entity_poly.type
_entity_poly.pdbx_seq_one_letter_code
_entity_poly.pdbx_strand_id
1 'polypeptide(L)'
;NHSYASAEGEVSAVILRNADYMELLQTCPDFALTILHDFADRLDHLTNLVEDLGLRSVRARLARFLIEQADAGTLSRGWTQDEIAAHLGTVRDMISRTLRAFNDAGLIRSQRQSILLLDRGGLEQEAKM
;
A
#
# COMPACT_ATOMS: atom_id res chain seq x y z
N ASN A 1 22.93 -11.11 11.65
CA ASN A 1 21.81 -11.61 10.86
C ASN A 1 21.33 -12.91 11.46
N HIS A 2 20.10 -12.91 12.01
CA HIS A 2 19.46 -14.12 12.53
C HIS A 2 18.46 -14.62 11.49
N SER A 3 18.97 -15.13 10.36
CA SER A 3 18.14 -15.79 9.35
C SER A 3 18.33 -17.29 9.50
N TYR A 4 17.22 -18.03 9.51
CA TYR A 4 17.21 -19.48 9.53
C TYR A 4 16.71 -19.95 8.15
N ALA A 5 17.32 -21.00 7.62
CA ALA A 5 16.84 -21.71 6.45
C ALA A 5 16.43 -23.12 6.87
N SER A 6 15.27 -23.59 6.45
CA SER A 6 14.78 -24.94 6.67
C SER A 6 14.56 -25.62 5.32
N ALA A 7 15.04 -26.86 5.17
CA ALA A 7 14.80 -27.65 3.98
C ALA A 7 13.44 -28.35 4.09
N GLU A 8 12.60 -28.16 3.05
CA GLU A 8 11.36 -28.92 2.89
C GLU A 8 11.51 -29.88 1.72
N GLY A 9 11.70 -31.17 2.04
CA GLY A 9 11.98 -32.23 1.08
C GLY A 9 13.47 -32.40 0.75
N GLU A 10 13.78 -32.97 -0.40
CA GLU A 10 15.15 -33.20 -0.86
C GLU A 10 15.70 -31.91 -1.50
N VAL A 11 16.73 -31.32 -0.89
CA VAL A 11 17.30 -30.03 -1.30
C VAL A 11 18.79 -30.16 -1.56
N SER A 12 19.25 -29.60 -2.67
CA SER A 12 20.68 -29.39 -2.93
C SER A 12 21.02 -27.90 -2.75
N ALA A 13 22.04 -27.60 -1.98
CA ALA A 13 22.45 -26.22 -1.70
C ALA A 13 23.94 -26.02 -1.93
N VAL A 14 24.30 -24.88 -2.48
CA VAL A 14 25.69 -24.42 -2.58
C VAL A 14 25.95 -23.40 -1.48
N ILE A 15 26.99 -23.65 -0.71
CA ILE A 15 27.40 -22.74 0.38
C ILE A 15 28.52 -21.85 -0.13
N LEU A 16 28.30 -20.53 -0.11
CA LEU A 16 29.29 -19.54 -0.43
C LEU A 16 29.76 -18.85 0.88
N ARG A 17 31.06 -18.91 1.18
CA ARG A 17 31.63 -18.23 2.35
C ARG A 17 31.64 -16.72 2.10
N ASN A 18 31.54 -15.93 3.17
CA ASN A 18 31.52 -14.47 3.06
C ASN A 18 32.73 -13.89 2.33
N ALA A 19 33.92 -14.47 2.54
CA ALA A 19 35.13 -14.03 1.84
C ALA A 19 35.04 -14.25 0.34
N ASP A 20 34.60 -15.44 -0.09
CA ASP A 20 34.46 -15.80 -1.50
C ASP A 20 33.35 -14.95 -2.16
N TYR A 21 32.27 -14.65 -1.42
CA TYR A 21 31.19 -13.76 -1.88
C TYR A 21 31.70 -12.33 -2.11
N MET A 22 32.49 -11.78 -1.18
CA MET A 22 33.07 -10.45 -1.33
C MET A 22 34.09 -10.37 -2.46
N GLU A 23 34.88 -11.43 -2.68
CA GLU A 23 35.78 -11.52 -3.80
C GLU A 23 35.04 -11.54 -5.14
N LEU A 24 33.96 -12.33 -5.26
CA LEU A 24 33.11 -12.37 -6.45
C LEU A 24 32.47 -11.02 -6.77
N LEU A 25 31.98 -10.29 -5.75
CA LEU A 25 31.45 -8.94 -5.96
C LEU A 25 32.46 -7.96 -6.53
N GLN A 26 33.75 -8.12 -6.18
CA GLN A 26 34.82 -7.22 -6.63
C GLN A 26 35.39 -7.64 -8.00
N THR A 27 35.41 -8.91 -8.29
CA THR A 27 36.11 -9.46 -9.47
C THR A 27 35.19 -9.83 -10.62
N CYS A 28 33.90 -10.02 -10.36
CA CYS A 28 32.91 -10.43 -11.35
C CYS A 28 31.77 -9.41 -11.46
N PRO A 29 31.83 -8.45 -12.42
CA PRO A 29 30.80 -7.42 -12.57
C PRO A 29 29.40 -7.99 -12.83
N ASP A 30 29.28 -9.08 -13.61
CA ASP A 30 27.99 -9.71 -13.91
C ASP A 30 27.34 -10.30 -12.67
N PHE A 31 28.15 -10.87 -11.76
CA PHE A 31 27.66 -11.36 -10.47
C PHE A 31 27.16 -10.17 -9.61
N ALA A 32 27.91 -9.08 -9.55
CA ALA A 32 27.51 -7.89 -8.81
C ALA A 32 26.22 -7.28 -9.36
N LEU A 33 26.06 -7.21 -10.70
CA LEU A 33 24.83 -6.72 -11.34
C LEU A 33 23.62 -7.64 -11.03
N THR A 34 23.82 -8.96 -11.04
CA THR A 34 22.75 -9.90 -10.70
C THR A 34 22.26 -9.70 -9.26
N ILE A 35 23.17 -9.51 -8.32
CA ILE A 35 22.83 -9.22 -6.92
C ILE A 35 22.11 -7.88 -6.78
N LEU A 36 22.54 -6.85 -7.50
CA LEU A 36 21.89 -5.54 -7.49
C LEU A 36 20.46 -5.60 -8.04
N HIS A 37 20.23 -6.35 -9.12
CA HIS A 37 18.87 -6.58 -9.65
C HIS A 37 17.98 -7.31 -8.63
N ASP A 38 18.47 -8.40 -8.00
CA ASP A 38 17.72 -9.12 -6.97
C ASP A 38 17.35 -8.20 -5.78
N PHE A 39 18.26 -7.32 -5.36
CA PHE A 39 17.95 -6.34 -4.32
C PHE A 39 16.94 -5.29 -4.78
N ALA A 40 17.02 -4.80 -6.01
CA ALA A 40 16.06 -3.86 -6.56
C ALA A 40 14.65 -4.49 -6.60
N ASP A 41 14.52 -5.70 -7.12
CA ASP A 41 13.25 -6.44 -7.17
C ASP A 41 12.65 -6.67 -5.78
N ARG A 42 13.49 -6.98 -4.79
CA ARG A 42 13.05 -7.14 -3.40
C ARG A 42 12.59 -5.82 -2.78
N LEU A 43 13.27 -4.72 -3.06
CA LEU A 43 12.87 -3.39 -2.60
C LEU A 43 11.53 -2.98 -3.22
N ASP A 44 11.34 -3.19 -4.51
CA ASP A 44 10.07 -2.93 -5.18
C ASP A 44 8.93 -3.77 -4.59
N HIS A 45 9.18 -5.06 -4.32
CA HIS A 45 8.20 -5.92 -3.68
C HIS A 45 7.84 -5.44 -2.27
N LEU A 46 8.81 -5.06 -1.44
CA LEU A 46 8.57 -4.53 -0.10
C LEU A 46 7.85 -3.19 -0.13
N THR A 47 8.19 -2.32 -1.08
CA THR A 47 7.52 -1.02 -1.27
C THR A 47 6.04 -1.23 -1.60
N ASN A 48 5.74 -2.12 -2.54
CA ASN A 48 4.36 -2.47 -2.90
C ASN A 48 3.59 -3.06 -1.70
N LEU A 49 4.22 -3.91 -0.90
CA LEU A 49 3.60 -4.48 0.30
C LEU A 49 3.27 -3.41 1.36
N VAL A 50 4.18 -2.45 1.58
CA VAL A 50 3.95 -1.32 2.50
C VAL A 50 2.85 -0.40 1.97
N GLU A 51 2.81 -0.14 0.67
CA GLU A 51 1.74 0.64 0.04
C GLU A 51 0.38 -0.07 0.19
N ASP A 52 0.31 -1.37 -0.06
CA ASP A 52 -0.93 -2.15 0.10
C ASP A 52 -1.45 -2.13 1.54
N LEU A 53 -0.58 -2.30 2.53
CA LEU A 53 -0.93 -2.21 3.94
C LEU A 53 -1.38 -0.81 4.33
N GLY A 54 -0.69 0.21 3.82
CA GLY A 54 -1.05 1.62 4.02
C GLY A 54 -2.40 1.97 3.40
N LEU A 55 -2.64 1.54 2.16
CA LEU A 55 -3.90 1.77 1.44
C LEU A 55 -5.09 1.12 2.14
N ARG A 56 -4.98 -0.13 2.59
CA ARG A 56 -6.05 -0.81 3.34
C ARG A 56 -6.44 -0.03 4.59
N SER A 57 -5.45 0.38 5.40
CA SER A 57 -5.68 1.20 6.59
C SER A 57 -6.33 2.55 6.27
N VAL A 58 -5.94 3.21 5.18
CA VAL A 58 -6.52 4.48 4.72
C VAL A 58 -7.93 4.27 4.18
N ARG A 59 -8.17 3.20 3.43
CA ARG A 59 -9.52 2.85 2.91
C ARG A 59 -10.52 2.71 4.04
N ALA A 60 -10.21 1.92 5.06
CA ALA A 60 -11.09 1.71 6.21
C ALA A 60 -11.38 3.02 6.95
N ARG A 61 -10.33 3.83 7.21
CA ARG A 61 -10.49 5.13 7.89
C ARG A 61 -11.28 6.13 7.07
N LEU A 62 -11.04 6.21 5.77
CA LEU A 62 -11.75 7.10 4.87
C LEU A 62 -13.22 6.69 4.72
N ALA A 63 -13.51 5.40 4.58
CA ALA A 63 -14.89 4.91 4.51
C ALA A 63 -15.65 5.27 5.78
N ARG A 64 -15.09 5.05 6.96
CA ARG A 64 -15.68 5.45 8.24
C ARG A 64 -15.92 6.95 8.33
N PHE A 65 -14.95 7.75 7.98
CA PHE A 65 -15.05 9.22 7.95
C PHE A 65 -16.18 9.68 7.04
N LEU A 66 -16.29 9.14 5.82
CA LEU A 66 -17.35 9.50 4.88
C LEU A 66 -18.74 9.17 5.44
N ILE A 67 -18.90 8.01 6.07
CA ILE A 67 -20.16 7.57 6.68
C ILE A 67 -20.57 8.50 7.85
N GLU A 68 -19.59 8.84 8.70
CA GLU A 68 -19.82 9.67 9.91
C GLU A 68 -20.09 11.14 9.58
N GLN A 69 -19.44 11.68 8.53
CA GLN A 69 -19.55 13.07 8.16
C GLN A 69 -20.65 13.38 7.14
N ALA A 70 -21.22 12.33 6.52
CA ALA A 70 -22.30 12.52 5.56
C ALA A 70 -23.64 12.80 6.25
N ASP A 71 -24.21 13.95 5.94
CA ASP A 71 -25.60 14.29 6.28
C ASP A 71 -26.51 13.94 5.09
N ALA A 72 -27.57 13.16 5.35
CA ALA A 72 -28.50 12.68 4.33
C ALA A 72 -27.82 12.02 3.10
N GLY A 73 -26.69 11.33 3.32
CA GLY A 73 -25.95 10.63 2.25
C GLY A 73 -25.01 11.54 1.44
N THR A 74 -24.83 12.78 1.84
CA THR A 74 -23.95 13.73 1.16
C THR A 74 -22.97 14.36 2.14
N LEU A 75 -21.68 14.31 1.83
CA LEU A 75 -20.67 15.12 2.49
C LEU A 75 -20.72 16.53 1.88
N SER A 76 -21.52 17.42 2.50
CA SER A 76 -21.79 18.77 1.99
C SER A 76 -20.88 19.85 2.55
N ARG A 77 -20.07 19.58 3.58
CA ARG A 77 -18.99 20.46 4.01
C ARG A 77 -17.84 20.34 3.01
N GLY A 78 -17.38 21.47 2.50
CA GLY A 78 -16.28 21.52 1.53
C GLY A 78 -14.94 21.05 2.10
N TRP A 79 -14.88 19.80 2.53
CA TRP A 79 -13.63 19.18 2.95
C TRP A 79 -12.69 19.07 1.74
N THR A 80 -11.56 19.70 1.84
CA THR A 80 -10.45 19.49 0.90
C THR A 80 -9.78 18.15 1.16
N GLN A 81 -9.13 17.58 0.16
CA GLN A 81 -8.36 16.34 0.34
C GLN A 81 -7.21 16.50 1.35
N ASP A 82 -6.66 17.72 1.48
CA ASP A 82 -5.62 18.02 2.46
C ASP A 82 -6.17 18.01 3.89
N GLU A 83 -7.36 18.56 4.13
CA GLU A 83 -8.04 18.50 5.42
C GLU A 83 -8.44 17.07 5.81
N ILE A 84 -8.95 16.28 4.86
CA ILE A 84 -9.25 14.88 5.10
C ILE A 84 -7.95 14.11 5.42
N ALA A 85 -6.87 14.36 4.69
CA ALA A 85 -5.58 13.72 4.95
C ALA A 85 -5.04 14.05 6.33
N ALA A 86 -5.09 15.32 6.73
CA ALA A 86 -4.69 15.76 8.06
C ALA A 86 -5.54 15.12 9.16
N HIS A 87 -6.87 15.06 8.97
CA HIS A 87 -7.80 14.47 9.91
C HIS A 87 -7.58 12.97 10.09
N LEU A 88 -7.28 12.26 9.00
CA LEU A 88 -7.04 10.81 9.00
C LEU A 88 -5.58 10.43 9.27
N GLY A 89 -4.67 11.38 9.49
CA GLY A 89 -3.26 11.10 9.74
C GLY A 89 -2.57 10.41 8.57
N THR A 90 -2.82 10.89 7.35
CA THR A 90 -2.24 10.36 6.11
C THR A 90 -1.84 11.50 5.17
N VAL A 91 -1.41 11.19 3.97
CA VAL A 91 -1.04 12.18 2.96
C VAL A 91 -2.13 12.32 1.90
N ARG A 92 -2.21 13.51 1.28
CA ARG A 92 -3.22 13.84 0.26
C ARG A 92 -3.29 12.84 -0.89
N ASP A 93 -2.12 12.33 -1.35
CA ASP A 93 -2.08 11.38 -2.45
C ASP A 93 -2.83 10.08 -2.14
N MET A 94 -2.69 9.56 -0.91
CA MET A 94 -3.41 8.38 -0.44
C MET A 94 -4.93 8.61 -0.41
N ILE A 95 -5.38 9.81 0.03
CA ILE A 95 -6.79 10.19 -0.01
C ILE A 95 -7.29 10.25 -1.46
N SER A 96 -6.52 10.88 -2.35
CA SER A 96 -6.88 11.00 -3.77
C SER A 96 -7.03 9.64 -4.44
N ARG A 97 -6.08 8.73 -4.22
CA ARG A 97 -6.12 7.35 -4.74
C ARG A 97 -7.32 6.58 -4.20
N THR A 98 -7.57 6.68 -2.89
CA THR A 98 -8.68 5.96 -2.24
C THR A 98 -10.05 6.48 -2.70
N LEU A 99 -10.25 7.79 -2.78
CA LEU A 99 -11.48 8.38 -3.31
C LEU A 99 -11.73 7.96 -4.76
N ARG A 100 -10.69 7.91 -5.58
CA ARG A 100 -10.78 7.43 -6.96
C ARG A 100 -11.22 5.97 -7.00
N ALA A 101 -10.60 5.10 -6.19
CA ALA A 101 -10.98 3.69 -6.09
C ALA A 101 -12.43 3.50 -5.62
N PHE A 102 -12.91 4.30 -4.64
CA PHE A 102 -14.32 4.26 -4.21
C PHE A 102 -15.29 4.74 -5.30
N ASN A 103 -14.89 5.75 -6.07
CA ASN A 103 -15.69 6.23 -7.19
C ASN A 103 -15.79 5.17 -8.32
N ASP A 104 -14.66 4.51 -8.64
CA ASP A 104 -14.59 3.46 -9.67
C ASP A 104 -15.37 2.20 -9.23
N ALA A 105 -15.40 1.90 -7.93
CA ALA A 105 -16.22 0.84 -7.34
C ALA A 105 -17.70 1.21 -7.21
N GLY A 106 -18.10 2.43 -7.57
CA GLY A 106 -19.49 2.89 -7.47
C GLY A 106 -20.00 3.14 -6.06
N LEU A 107 -19.09 3.20 -5.06
CA LEU A 107 -19.44 3.44 -3.67
C LEU A 107 -19.79 4.91 -3.41
N ILE A 108 -19.12 5.81 -4.11
CA ILE A 108 -19.30 7.27 -4.02
C ILE A 108 -19.35 7.90 -5.41
N ARG A 109 -19.81 9.15 -5.44
CA ARG A 109 -19.64 10.05 -6.59
C ARG A 109 -19.02 11.36 -6.12
N SER A 110 -17.79 11.60 -6.56
CA SER A 110 -17.11 12.86 -6.29
C SER A 110 -17.65 13.97 -7.19
N GLN A 111 -18.05 15.08 -6.60
CA GLN A 111 -18.45 16.31 -7.26
C GLN A 111 -17.50 17.45 -6.85
N ARG A 112 -17.60 18.61 -7.53
CA ARG A 112 -16.65 19.74 -7.35
C ARG A 112 -16.50 20.21 -5.88
N GLN A 113 -17.57 20.11 -5.08
CA GLN A 113 -17.60 20.57 -3.68
C GLN A 113 -18.31 19.62 -2.72
N SER A 114 -18.60 18.41 -3.15
CA SER A 114 -19.30 17.41 -2.35
C SER A 114 -18.92 15.99 -2.76
N ILE A 115 -19.12 15.07 -1.85
CA ILE A 115 -19.01 13.63 -2.10
C ILE A 115 -20.37 13.03 -1.78
N LEU A 116 -21.01 12.45 -2.79
CA LEU A 116 -22.27 11.74 -2.65
C LEU A 116 -21.99 10.27 -2.37
N LEU A 117 -22.55 9.71 -1.30
CA LEU A 117 -22.49 8.29 -0.98
C LEU A 117 -23.57 7.58 -1.80
N LEU A 118 -23.14 6.68 -2.71
CA LEU A 118 -24.05 5.89 -3.55
C LEU A 118 -24.40 4.55 -2.91
N ASP A 119 -23.41 3.88 -2.29
CA ASP A 119 -23.56 2.61 -1.61
C ASP A 119 -22.99 2.69 -0.18
N ARG A 120 -23.86 3.00 0.77
CA ARG A 120 -23.49 3.06 2.18
C ARG A 120 -23.10 1.68 2.73
N GLY A 121 -23.78 0.61 2.29
CA GLY A 121 -23.48 -0.74 2.74
C GLY A 121 -22.10 -1.21 2.30
N GLY A 122 -21.72 -0.91 1.06
CA GLY A 122 -20.38 -1.16 0.54
C GLY A 122 -19.31 -0.39 1.32
N LEU A 123 -19.54 0.88 1.64
CA LEU A 123 -18.63 1.67 2.49
C LEU A 123 -18.53 1.13 3.91
N GLU A 124 -19.60 0.60 4.49
CA GLU A 124 -19.57 -0.05 5.82
C GLU A 124 -18.74 -1.35 5.82
N GLN A 125 -18.69 -2.06 4.69
CA GLN A 125 -17.80 -3.21 4.52
C GLN A 125 -16.32 -2.77 4.42
N GLU A 126 -16.04 -1.74 3.64
CA GLU A 126 -14.70 -1.14 3.56
C GLU A 126 -14.20 -0.65 4.93
N ALA A 127 -15.07 -0.07 5.75
CA ALA A 127 -14.74 0.42 7.09
C ALA A 127 -14.38 -0.68 8.11
N LYS A 128 -14.70 -1.95 7.80
CA LYS A 128 -14.41 -3.12 8.66
C LYS A 128 -13.14 -3.86 8.27
N MET A 129 -12.58 -3.57 7.09
CA MET A 129 -11.33 -4.18 6.63
C MET A 129 -10.10 -3.51 7.24
#